data_94b45e952d4c3d5aa9bab6f554d03ca9
#
_entry.id   94b45e952d4c3d5aa9bab6f554d03ca9
#
_cell.length_a   1.000
_cell.length_b   1.000
_cell.length_c   1.000
_cell.angle_alpha   90.00
_cell.angle_beta   90.00
_cell.angle_gamma   90.00
#
_symmetry.space_group_name_H-M   'P 1'
#
loop_
_entity.id
_entity.type
_entity.pdbx_description
1 polymer ?
#
loop_
_entity_poly.entity_id
_entity_poly.type
_entity_poly.pdbx_seq_one_letter_code
_entity_poly.pdbx_strand_id
1 'polypeptide(L)'
;MSQTETDSSRRYINLSSRAKTLPFSDGVLAGNTLYLAGRMGIDPATGRAPADIDAEIQLLFAGVEAVLAQAGMTMDDLVSVQIFSPDLSLWEQFNAAYVKRFTRELPARAFIGSGPLLLGGRFEMVGIAVRK
;
A
#
# COMPACT_ATOMS: atom_id res chain seq x y z
N MET A 1 -30.06 -6.38 -16.02
CA MET A 1 -28.98 -5.52 -15.57
C MET A 1 -28.19 -4.98 -16.73
N SER A 2 -27.88 -3.74 -16.69
CA SER A 2 -27.15 -3.10 -17.77
C SER A 2 -25.65 -3.36 -17.67
N GLN A 3 -24.97 -3.23 -18.79
CA GLN A 3 -23.51 -3.27 -18.85
C GLN A 3 -22.91 -2.16 -17.98
N THR A 4 -23.58 -1.01 -17.90
CA THR A 4 -23.13 0.12 -17.11
C THR A 4 -23.02 -0.24 -15.63
N GLU A 5 -23.98 -0.99 -15.08
CA GLU A 5 -23.94 -1.40 -13.67
C GLU A 5 -22.75 -2.32 -13.41
N THR A 6 -22.45 -3.24 -14.33
CA THR A 6 -21.31 -4.14 -14.21
C THR A 6 -20.01 -3.35 -14.17
N ASP A 7 -19.88 -2.35 -15.07
CA ASP A 7 -18.66 -1.53 -15.12
C ASP A 7 -18.54 -0.64 -13.90
N SER A 8 -19.66 -0.11 -13.38
CA SER A 8 -19.64 0.81 -12.23
C SER A 8 -19.28 0.09 -10.92
N SER A 9 -19.36 -1.25 -10.85
CA SER A 9 -18.97 -2.00 -9.67
C SER A 9 -17.46 -2.10 -9.50
N ARG A 10 -16.69 -1.65 -10.48
CA ARG A 10 -15.23 -1.71 -10.44
C ARG A 10 -14.64 -0.37 -10.82
N ARG A 11 -13.71 0.12 -10.00
CA ARG A 11 -13.03 1.37 -10.25
C ARG A 11 -11.52 1.20 -10.10
N TYR A 12 -10.78 1.67 -11.10
CA TYR A 12 -9.32 1.59 -11.11
C TYR A 12 -8.75 2.89 -10.58
N ILE A 13 -7.91 2.80 -9.56
CA ILE A 13 -7.36 3.96 -8.86
C ILE A 13 -5.90 4.10 -9.25
N ASN A 14 -5.56 5.27 -9.77
CA ASN A 14 -4.20 5.60 -10.17
C ASN A 14 -3.91 7.01 -9.68
N LEU A 15 -2.89 7.16 -8.83
CA LEU A 15 -2.51 8.44 -8.29
C LEU A 15 -1.93 9.34 -9.40
N SER A 16 -2.23 10.62 -9.35
CA SER A 16 -1.80 11.56 -10.38
C SER A 16 -0.27 11.71 -10.44
N SER A 17 0.40 11.44 -9.33
CA SER A 17 1.86 11.57 -9.23
C SER A 17 2.63 10.38 -9.79
N ARG A 18 1.93 9.29 -10.14
CA ARG A 18 2.60 8.07 -10.61
C ARG A 18 3.14 8.22 -12.03
N ALA A 19 4.12 7.39 -12.36
CA ALA A 19 4.60 7.29 -13.74
C ALA A 19 3.48 6.76 -14.64
N LYS A 20 3.37 7.30 -15.85
CA LYS A 20 2.26 6.99 -16.76
C LYS A 20 2.31 5.59 -17.35
N THR A 21 3.50 4.99 -17.40
CA THR A 21 3.72 3.74 -18.11
C THR A 21 3.83 2.52 -17.22
N LEU A 22 3.36 2.61 -15.97
CA LEU A 22 3.36 1.46 -15.07
C LEU A 22 2.37 0.40 -15.55
N PRO A 23 2.75 -0.89 -15.50
CA PRO A 23 1.92 -1.98 -16.04
C PRO A 23 0.86 -2.47 -15.04
N PHE A 24 0.39 -1.62 -14.13
CA PHE A 24 -0.59 -1.96 -13.10
C PHE A 24 -1.30 -0.71 -12.60
N SER A 25 -2.48 -0.90 -12.01
CA SER A 25 -3.18 0.15 -11.28
C SER A 25 -2.66 0.21 -9.84
N ASP A 26 -2.73 1.37 -9.21
CA ASP A 26 -2.35 1.52 -7.80
C ASP A 26 -3.32 0.81 -6.87
N GLY A 27 -4.58 0.73 -7.26
CA GLY A 27 -5.59 -0.01 -6.54
C GLY A 27 -6.77 -0.30 -7.43
N VAL A 28 -7.54 -1.32 -7.05
CA VAL A 28 -8.78 -1.66 -7.75
C VAL A 28 -9.87 -1.79 -6.70
N LEU A 29 -10.90 -0.94 -6.81
CA LEU A 29 -12.07 -1.02 -5.96
C LEU A 29 -13.12 -1.86 -6.68
N ALA A 30 -13.47 -3.00 -6.11
CA ALA A 30 -14.49 -3.89 -6.63
C ALA A 30 -15.59 -3.99 -5.57
N GLY A 31 -16.75 -3.37 -5.82
CA GLY A 31 -17.78 -3.25 -4.81
C GLY A 31 -17.27 -2.49 -3.59
N ASN A 32 -17.26 -3.14 -2.44
CA ASN A 32 -16.77 -2.56 -1.19
C ASN A 32 -15.34 -2.97 -0.84
N THR A 33 -14.67 -3.69 -1.72
CA THR A 33 -13.33 -4.23 -1.46
C THR A 33 -12.30 -3.52 -2.33
N LEU A 34 -11.27 -2.99 -1.69
CA LEU A 34 -10.15 -2.35 -2.37
C LEU A 34 -8.93 -3.27 -2.32
N TYR A 35 -8.40 -3.58 -3.49
CA TYR A 35 -7.17 -4.33 -3.64
C TYR A 35 -6.04 -3.36 -3.92
N LEU A 36 -5.06 -3.28 -3.02
CA LEU A 36 -3.92 -2.40 -3.16
C LEU A 36 -2.79 -3.12 -3.87
N ALA A 37 -2.23 -2.49 -4.90
CA ALA A 37 -1.00 -2.96 -5.50
C ALA A 37 0.15 -2.79 -4.50
N GLY A 38 1.24 -3.53 -4.70
CA GLY A 38 2.42 -3.39 -3.86
C GLY A 38 2.93 -1.95 -3.86
N ARG A 39 3.18 -1.41 -2.67
CA ARG A 39 3.62 -0.03 -2.49
C ARG A 39 4.92 0.00 -1.73
N MET A 40 5.89 0.75 -2.25
CA MET A 40 7.17 0.99 -1.61
C MET A 40 7.27 2.45 -1.20
N GLY A 41 8.21 2.78 -0.30
CA GLY A 41 8.49 4.15 0.10
C GLY A 41 9.57 4.74 -0.80
N ILE A 42 9.17 5.35 -1.89
CA ILE A 42 10.09 5.91 -2.87
C ILE A 42 10.07 7.44 -2.78
N ASP A 43 11.26 8.03 -2.65
CA ASP A 43 11.41 9.48 -2.64
C ASP A 43 11.25 9.98 -4.08
N PRO A 44 10.26 10.84 -4.36
CA PRO A 44 10.04 11.34 -5.71
C PRO A 44 11.20 12.19 -6.24
N ALA A 45 12.00 12.78 -5.33
CA ALA A 45 13.14 13.59 -5.75
C ALA A 45 14.28 12.75 -6.33
N THR A 46 14.45 11.51 -5.85
CA THR A 46 15.53 10.63 -6.27
C THR A 46 15.07 9.45 -7.11
N GLY A 47 13.79 9.11 -7.05
CA GLY A 47 13.24 7.91 -7.69
C GLY A 47 13.65 6.61 -7.00
N ARG A 48 14.15 6.67 -5.78
CA ARG A 48 14.64 5.53 -5.01
C ARG A 48 14.19 5.63 -3.56
N ALA A 49 14.30 4.50 -2.84
CA ALA A 49 14.08 4.52 -1.39
C ALA A 49 15.14 5.42 -0.73
N PRO A 50 14.73 6.24 0.25
CA PRO A 50 15.70 7.09 0.95
C PRO A 50 16.66 6.25 1.79
N ALA A 51 17.83 6.82 2.10
CA ALA A 51 18.81 6.13 2.95
C ALA A 51 18.27 5.92 4.37
N ASP A 52 17.49 6.86 4.87
CA ASP A 52 16.89 6.76 6.20
C ASP A 52 15.70 5.81 6.19
N ILE A 53 15.75 4.78 7.04
CA ILE A 53 14.72 3.75 7.08
C ILE A 53 13.38 4.31 7.53
N ASP A 54 13.36 5.18 8.55
CA ASP A 54 12.11 5.77 9.02
C ASP A 54 11.45 6.63 7.94
N ALA A 55 12.25 7.36 7.17
CA ALA A 55 11.73 8.16 6.06
C ALA A 55 11.08 7.26 4.99
N GLU A 56 11.70 6.13 4.69
CA GLU A 56 11.13 5.16 3.75
C GLU A 56 9.79 4.62 4.25
N ILE A 57 9.70 4.28 5.53
CA ILE A 57 8.47 3.76 6.12
C ILE A 57 7.36 4.81 6.03
N GLN A 58 7.66 6.07 6.33
CA GLN A 58 6.67 7.15 6.26
C GLN A 58 6.18 7.37 4.83
N LEU A 59 7.08 7.35 3.86
CA LEU A 59 6.71 7.47 2.45
C LEU A 59 5.81 6.32 2.00
N LEU A 60 6.11 5.10 2.45
CA LEU A 60 5.29 3.93 2.13
C LEU A 60 3.87 4.12 2.65
N PHE A 61 3.70 4.47 3.91
CA PHE A 61 2.37 4.67 4.49
C PHE A 61 1.63 5.84 3.85
N ALA A 62 2.33 6.94 3.54
CA ALA A 62 1.70 8.06 2.86
C ALA A 62 1.12 7.63 1.51
N GLY A 63 1.85 6.78 0.77
CA GLY A 63 1.36 6.26 -0.51
C GLY A 63 0.16 5.34 -0.35
N VAL A 64 0.19 4.45 0.64
CA VAL A 64 -0.94 3.57 0.93
C VAL A 64 -2.18 4.38 1.32
N GLU A 65 -2.00 5.36 2.19
CA GLU A 65 -3.09 6.22 2.63
C GLU A 65 -3.69 7.03 1.49
N ALA A 66 -2.85 7.48 0.54
CA ALA A 66 -3.33 8.22 -0.61
C ALA A 66 -4.23 7.36 -1.51
N VAL A 67 -3.89 6.10 -1.72
CA VAL A 67 -4.72 5.19 -2.52
C VAL A 67 -6.02 4.89 -1.78
N LEU A 68 -5.95 4.60 -0.48
CA LEU A 68 -7.14 4.38 0.35
C LEU A 68 -8.09 5.58 0.28
N ALA A 69 -7.56 6.79 0.39
CA ALA A 69 -8.36 8.00 0.36
C ALA A 69 -9.13 8.16 -0.96
N GLN A 70 -8.55 7.74 -2.07
CA GLN A 70 -9.25 7.76 -3.36
C GLN A 70 -10.48 6.85 -3.37
N ALA A 71 -10.49 5.83 -2.52
CA ALA A 71 -11.64 4.93 -2.37
C ALA A 71 -12.55 5.36 -1.22
N GLY A 72 -12.29 6.49 -0.57
CA GLY A 72 -13.04 6.93 0.59
C GLY A 72 -12.78 6.09 1.82
N MET A 73 -11.59 5.50 1.93
CA MET A 73 -11.20 4.61 3.00
C MET A 73 -10.01 5.16 3.78
N THR A 74 -9.75 4.56 4.94
CA THR A 74 -8.60 4.86 5.79
C THR A 74 -7.86 3.57 6.11
N MET A 75 -6.74 3.68 6.82
CA MET A 75 -5.97 2.52 7.26
C MET A 75 -6.82 1.55 8.08
N ASP A 76 -7.80 2.05 8.83
CA ASP A 76 -8.68 1.20 9.64
C ASP A 76 -9.60 0.29 8.80
N ASP A 77 -9.69 0.52 7.51
CA ASP A 77 -10.46 -0.35 6.61
C ASP A 77 -9.63 -1.54 6.10
N LEU A 78 -8.32 -1.53 6.33
CA LEU A 78 -7.48 -2.67 5.95
C LEU A 78 -7.85 -3.90 6.78
N VAL A 79 -8.03 -5.02 6.10
CA VAL A 79 -8.34 -6.30 6.74
C VAL A 79 -7.22 -7.32 6.57
N SER A 80 -6.41 -7.19 5.53
CA SER A 80 -5.30 -8.10 5.24
C SER A 80 -4.12 -7.30 4.70
N VAL A 81 -2.93 -7.56 5.24
CA VAL A 81 -1.70 -6.86 4.86
C VAL A 81 -0.58 -7.87 4.72
N GLN A 82 0.22 -7.72 3.67
CA GLN A 82 1.47 -8.45 3.53
C GLN A 82 2.60 -7.45 3.33
N ILE A 83 3.66 -7.61 4.09
CA ILE A 83 4.84 -6.78 3.95
C ILE A 83 6.01 -7.69 3.55
N PHE A 84 6.69 -7.31 2.48
CA PHE A 84 7.86 -8.01 1.99
C PHE A 84 9.10 -7.18 2.30
N SER A 85 10.15 -7.84 2.79
CA SER A 85 11.40 -7.16 3.11
C SER A 85 12.58 -8.09 2.85
N PRO A 86 13.65 -7.60 2.21
CA PRO A 86 14.87 -8.38 2.07
C PRO A 86 15.65 -8.52 3.38
N ASP A 87 15.23 -7.82 4.44
CA ASP A 87 15.92 -7.83 5.72
C ASP A 87 14.93 -7.93 6.88
N LEU A 88 14.73 -9.15 7.39
CA LEU A 88 13.79 -9.41 8.47
C LEU A 88 14.19 -8.77 9.80
N SER A 89 15.45 -8.35 9.95
CA SER A 89 15.88 -7.65 11.17
C SER A 89 15.22 -6.28 11.32
N LEU A 90 14.57 -5.76 10.28
CA LEU A 90 13.86 -4.49 10.32
C LEU A 90 12.42 -4.61 10.85
N TRP A 91 12.03 -5.80 11.28
CA TRP A 91 10.69 -6.11 11.80
C TRP A 91 10.27 -5.15 12.92
N GLU A 92 11.10 -4.97 13.94
CA GLU A 92 10.72 -4.14 15.09
C GLU A 92 10.56 -2.67 14.70
N GLN A 93 11.47 -2.16 13.88
CA GLN A 93 11.43 -0.77 13.45
C GLN A 93 10.19 -0.50 12.60
N PHE A 94 9.86 -1.42 11.71
CA PHE A 94 8.65 -1.29 10.90
C PHE A 94 7.41 -1.33 11.77
N ASN A 95 7.34 -2.28 12.70
CA ASN A 95 6.18 -2.45 13.57
C ASN A 95 5.91 -1.22 14.43
N ALA A 96 6.95 -0.57 14.93
CA ALA A 96 6.78 0.62 15.76
C ALA A 96 6.03 1.73 15.03
N ALA A 97 6.30 1.90 13.74
CA ALA A 97 5.59 2.89 12.91
C ALA A 97 4.23 2.36 12.46
N TYR A 98 4.15 1.07 12.16
CA TYR A 98 2.94 0.44 11.62
C TYR A 98 1.76 0.55 12.60
N VAL A 99 1.97 0.16 13.87
CA VAL A 99 0.87 0.15 14.84
C VAL A 99 0.28 1.53 15.08
N LYS A 100 1.04 2.58 14.87
CA LYS A 100 0.57 3.95 15.06
C LYS A 100 -0.41 4.41 13.98
N ARG A 101 -0.53 3.65 12.90
CA ARG A 101 -1.39 4.02 11.77
C ARG A 101 -2.83 3.56 11.95
N PHE A 102 -3.11 2.78 12.99
CA PHE A 102 -4.43 2.20 13.23
C PHE A 102 -5.02 2.76 14.52
N THR A 103 -6.33 3.02 14.51
CA THR A 103 -7.05 3.51 15.69
C THR A 103 -7.93 2.43 16.31
N ARG A 104 -8.02 1.27 15.67
CA ARG A 104 -8.86 0.14 16.08
C ARG A 104 -8.04 -1.14 16.05
N GLU A 105 -8.71 -2.29 15.87
CA GLU A 105 -8.04 -3.57 15.74
C GLU A 105 -7.11 -3.59 14.54
N LEU A 106 -6.01 -4.31 14.67
CA LEU A 106 -5.04 -4.45 13.61
C LEU A 106 -5.51 -5.45 12.56
N PRO A 107 -5.18 -5.23 11.28
CA PRO A 107 -5.50 -6.22 10.24
C PRO A 107 -4.71 -7.51 10.41
N ALA A 108 -5.23 -8.59 9.82
CA ALA A 108 -4.43 -9.80 9.65
C ALA A 108 -3.20 -9.47 8.81
N ARG A 109 -2.03 -9.99 9.20
CA ARG A 109 -0.78 -9.59 8.54
C ARG A 109 0.25 -10.70 8.49
N ALA A 110 1.04 -10.71 7.41
CA ALA A 110 2.27 -11.46 7.32
C ALA A 110 3.43 -10.50 7.02
N PHE A 111 4.60 -10.77 7.62
CA PHE A 111 5.84 -10.04 7.33
C PHE A 111 6.80 -11.07 6.76
N ILE A 112 7.16 -10.94 5.50
CA ILE A 112 7.76 -12.01 4.69
C ILE A 112 9.13 -11.60 4.20
N GLY A 113 10.13 -12.48 4.41
CA GLY A 113 11.43 -12.29 3.81
C GLY A 113 11.37 -12.44 2.30
N SER A 114 12.00 -11.54 1.58
CA SER A 114 12.01 -11.55 0.12
C SER A 114 13.42 -11.43 -0.42
N GLY A 115 13.57 -11.60 -1.73
CA GLY A 115 14.76 -11.16 -2.43
C GLY A 115 14.81 -9.64 -2.53
N PRO A 116 15.81 -9.08 -3.23
CA PRO A 116 15.91 -7.64 -3.39
C PRO A 116 14.64 -7.05 -3.99
N LEU A 117 14.24 -5.90 -3.45
CA LEU A 117 13.12 -5.14 -3.99
C LEU A 117 13.62 -4.08 -4.97
N LEU A 118 12.72 -3.59 -5.82
CA LEU A 118 13.06 -2.56 -6.79
C LEU A 118 13.48 -1.26 -6.10
N LEU A 119 14.30 -0.46 -6.79
CA LEU A 119 14.65 0.91 -6.41
C LEU A 119 15.26 1.04 -5.00
N GLY A 120 15.92 -0.01 -4.53
CA GLY A 120 16.55 -0.02 -3.22
C GLY A 120 15.56 -0.12 -2.06
N GLY A 121 14.31 -0.48 -2.32
CA GLY A 121 13.29 -0.61 -1.29
C GLY A 121 13.63 -1.66 -0.26
N ARG A 122 13.34 -1.36 1.00
CA ARG A 122 13.50 -2.31 2.11
C ARG A 122 12.17 -2.87 2.56
N PHE A 123 11.06 -2.30 2.08
CA PHE A 123 9.71 -2.77 2.39
C PHE A 123 8.81 -2.60 1.17
N GLU A 124 7.95 -3.57 0.98
CA GLU A 124 6.84 -3.44 0.03
C GLU A 124 5.58 -3.96 0.68
N MET A 125 4.52 -3.17 0.67
CA MET A 125 3.27 -3.51 1.34
C MET A 125 2.16 -3.73 0.32
N VAL A 126 1.47 -4.86 0.44
CA VAL A 126 0.27 -5.22 -0.31
C VAL A 126 -0.86 -5.32 0.69
N GLY A 127 -2.06 -4.92 0.30
CA GLY A 127 -3.17 -4.97 1.24
C GLY A 127 -4.53 -5.10 0.58
N ILE A 128 -5.49 -5.51 1.40
CA ILE A 128 -6.91 -5.56 1.03
C ILE A 128 -7.67 -4.79 2.08
N ALA A 129 -8.50 -3.85 1.64
CA ALA A 129 -9.36 -3.06 2.51
C ALA A 129 -10.82 -3.32 2.15
N VAL A 130 -11.67 -3.30 3.16
CA VAL A 130 -13.11 -3.51 2.96
C VAL A 130 -13.84 -2.34 3.62
N ARG A 131 -14.70 -1.68 2.85
CA ARG A 131 -15.50 -0.57 3.35
C ARG A 131 -16.56 -1.10 4.32
N LYS A 132 -16.75 -0.39 5.40
CA LYS A 132 -17.77 -0.72 6.40
C LYS A 132 -19.18 -0.47 5.92
#